data_3444472f0fe427dcc0c386f552f5112b
#
_entry.id   3444472f0fe427dcc0c386f552f5112b
#
_cell.length_a   1.000
_cell.length_b   1.000
_cell.length_c   1.000
_cell.angle_alpha   90.00
_cell.angle_beta   90.00
_cell.angle_gamma   90.00
#
_symmetry.space_group_name_H-M   'P 1'
#
loop_
_entity.id
_entity.type
_entity.pdbx_description
1 polymer ?
#
loop_
_entity_poly.entity_id
_entity_poly.type
_entity_poly.pdbx_seq_one_letter_code
_entity_poly.pdbx_strand_id
1 'polypeptide(L)'
;MNLSFNPTAQDDVNLVHATHLIQDSTEVASFLKNSGFEIIELAEVSDGGNTHCYRISLNGSYISFKKRNNSKIPELVDSALTGFGLGTKDIESTQGRLTLHGFHPLSIEERKLLFPLAKKERKEIACKVFKLKESDVFEGEVEFIDVSNSTKSSTKSAHNNALSYFHAIILHTNKPEETIARYCWLTNQSSPRRIFGSSWQVGLDQQKIIVCSEEDVERIVPSVNVSNLPSILGYALLTESLSKTKDCFSHNELVLQSLNQGSFLVKLPEFISGNLIIGSSAADFPWNGDFN
;
A
#
# COMPACT_ATOMS: atom_id res chain seq x y z
N MET A 1 5.70 -15.61 -26.00
CA MET A 1 5.62 -16.70 -24.99
C MET A 1 4.15 -16.90 -24.65
N ASN A 2 3.56 -18.05 -25.00
CA ASN A 2 2.20 -18.39 -24.55
C ASN A 2 2.32 -18.87 -23.08
N LEU A 3 2.02 -17.99 -22.15
CA LEU A 3 1.94 -18.31 -20.74
C LEU A 3 0.58 -18.99 -20.53
N SER A 4 0.58 -20.32 -20.35
CA SER A 4 -0.62 -21.04 -19.94
C SER A 4 -0.86 -20.75 -18.46
N PHE A 5 -1.57 -19.67 -18.15
CA PHE A 5 -2.13 -19.43 -16.82
C PHE A 5 -3.21 -20.45 -16.55
N ASN A 6 -3.11 -21.16 -15.47
CA ASN A 6 -4.18 -22.00 -14.96
C ASN A 6 -4.65 -21.40 -13.62
N PRO A 7 -5.48 -20.34 -13.65
CA PRO A 7 -5.97 -19.71 -12.42
C PRO A 7 -6.94 -20.70 -11.76
N THR A 8 -6.51 -21.30 -10.67
CA THR A 8 -7.49 -21.87 -9.74
C THR A 8 -8.24 -20.70 -9.11
N ALA A 9 -9.57 -20.76 -9.07
CA ALA A 9 -10.45 -19.68 -8.57
C ALA A 9 -10.25 -19.29 -7.09
N GLN A 10 -9.25 -19.86 -6.42
CA GLN A 10 -8.93 -19.67 -5.01
C GLN A 10 -7.78 -18.67 -4.76
N ASP A 11 -7.06 -18.23 -5.79
CA ASP A 11 -5.87 -17.38 -5.63
C ASP A 11 -6.15 -15.92 -6.02
N ASP A 12 -7.32 -15.40 -5.61
CA ASP A 12 -7.63 -13.98 -5.74
C ASP A 12 -6.75 -13.17 -4.78
N VAL A 13 -5.86 -12.38 -5.35
CA VAL A 13 -4.96 -11.51 -4.59
C VAL A 13 -5.51 -10.09 -4.60
N ASN A 14 -5.48 -9.42 -3.44
CA ASN A 14 -5.92 -8.04 -3.29
C ASN A 14 -4.91 -7.22 -2.47
N LEU A 15 -4.94 -5.89 -2.62
CA LEU A 15 -4.13 -5.00 -1.78
C LEU A 15 -4.72 -4.91 -0.37
N VAL A 16 -3.90 -5.23 0.63
CA VAL A 16 -4.32 -5.20 2.04
C VAL A 16 -3.80 -3.94 2.72
N HIS A 17 -2.55 -3.57 2.49
CA HIS A 17 -1.99 -2.39 3.14
C HIS A 17 -0.81 -1.76 2.39
N ALA A 18 -0.49 -0.51 2.76
CA ALA A 18 0.80 0.11 2.56
C ALA A 18 1.51 0.30 3.91
N THR A 19 2.85 0.24 3.92
CA THR A 19 3.66 0.37 5.12
C THR A 19 4.62 1.54 5.01
N HIS A 20 4.53 2.46 5.98
CA HIS A 20 5.52 3.49 6.23
C HIS A 20 6.41 3.08 7.39
N LEU A 21 7.72 3.23 7.21
CA LEU A 21 8.68 3.19 8.30
C LEU A 21 8.85 4.62 8.81
N ILE A 22 8.69 4.83 10.11
CA ILE A 22 8.73 6.15 10.75
C ILE A 22 9.73 6.20 11.89
N GLN A 23 10.28 7.38 12.15
CA GLN A 23 11.20 7.61 13.27
C GLN A 23 10.45 8.03 14.53
N ASP A 24 9.66 9.10 14.44
CA ASP A 24 8.87 9.63 15.56
C ASP A 24 7.39 9.27 15.42
N SER A 25 6.96 8.34 16.26
CA SER A 25 5.58 7.90 16.31
C SER A 25 4.61 8.96 16.86
N THR A 26 5.09 9.87 17.71
CA THR A 26 4.26 10.91 18.33
C THR A 26 3.90 12.00 17.32
N GLU A 27 4.90 12.45 16.56
CA GLU A 27 4.71 13.45 15.51
C GLU A 27 3.75 12.92 14.43
N VAL A 28 3.97 11.69 13.98
CA VAL A 28 3.09 11.03 13.00
C VAL A 28 1.67 10.88 13.54
N ALA A 29 1.49 10.44 14.78
CA ALA A 29 0.15 10.30 15.36
C ALA A 29 -0.58 11.64 15.47
N SER A 30 0.12 12.71 15.84
CA SER A 30 -0.43 14.07 15.91
C SER A 30 -0.88 14.55 14.52
N PHE A 31 0.01 14.42 13.53
CA PHE A 31 -0.29 14.78 12.15
C PHE A 31 -1.51 14.04 11.60
N LEU A 32 -1.56 12.72 11.76
CA LEU A 32 -2.67 11.91 11.25
C LEU A 32 -4.02 12.30 11.90
N LYS A 33 -4.04 12.52 13.22
CA LYS A 33 -5.25 12.98 13.93
C LYS A 33 -5.72 14.35 13.43
N ASN A 34 -4.79 15.29 13.27
CA ASN A 34 -5.08 16.63 12.76
C ASN A 34 -5.57 16.58 11.30
N SER A 35 -5.09 15.62 10.50
CA SER A 35 -5.57 15.36 9.14
C SER A 35 -6.91 14.61 9.09
N GLY A 36 -7.57 14.42 10.23
CA GLY A 36 -8.89 13.83 10.33
C GLY A 36 -8.91 12.30 10.24
N PHE A 37 -7.79 11.62 10.41
CA PHE A 37 -7.75 10.17 10.49
C PHE A 37 -8.09 9.67 11.89
N GLU A 38 -8.88 8.62 11.95
CA GLU A 38 -8.98 7.77 13.13
C GLU A 38 -7.83 6.77 13.10
N ILE A 39 -6.97 6.82 14.12
CA ILE A 39 -5.79 5.95 14.21
C ILE A 39 -5.97 4.89 15.29
N ILE A 40 -5.50 3.69 15.00
CA ILE A 40 -5.45 2.57 15.93
C ILE A 40 -3.99 2.35 16.30
N GLU A 41 -3.69 2.45 17.60
CA GLU A 41 -2.39 2.07 18.14
C GLU A 41 -2.38 0.56 18.42
N LEU A 42 -1.36 -0.14 17.95
CA LEU A 42 -1.25 -1.58 18.18
C LEU A 42 0.22 -2.02 18.24
N ALA A 43 0.46 -3.23 18.73
CA ALA A 43 1.74 -3.89 18.64
C ALA A 43 1.64 -5.10 17.70
N GLU A 44 2.58 -5.21 16.78
CA GLU A 44 2.82 -6.43 15.99
C GLU A 44 3.86 -7.28 16.72
N VAL A 45 3.53 -8.54 16.94
CA VAL A 45 4.40 -9.54 17.57
C VAL A 45 4.73 -10.61 16.54
N SER A 46 6.00 -10.82 16.30
CA SER A 46 6.55 -11.87 15.44
C SER A 46 7.79 -12.47 16.07
N ASP A 47 8.36 -13.48 15.45
CA ASP A 47 9.62 -14.10 15.91
C ASP A 47 10.79 -13.08 15.96
N GLY A 48 10.70 -12.01 15.18
CA GLY A 48 11.67 -10.89 15.18
C GLY A 48 11.49 -9.89 16.33
N GLY A 49 10.47 -10.05 17.19
CA GLY A 49 10.18 -9.16 18.32
C GLY A 49 8.88 -8.37 18.18
N ASN A 50 8.73 -7.39 19.06
CA ASN A 50 7.55 -6.53 19.11
C ASN A 50 7.81 -5.23 18.39
N THR A 51 6.94 -4.86 17.45
CA THR A 51 6.97 -3.58 16.75
C THR A 51 5.72 -2.77 17.11
N HIS A 52 5.94 -1.57 17.62
CA HIS A 52 4.86 -0.61 17.84
C HIS A 52 4.47 0.05 16.52
N CYS A 53 3.18 0.11 16.24
CA CYS A 53 2.69 0.74 15.03
C CYS A 53 1.35 1.45 15.22
N TYR A 54 1.09 2.42 14.33
CA TYR A 54 -0.21 3.00 14.12
C TYR A 54 -0.83 2.46 12.84
N ARG A 55 -2.15 2.30 12.84
CA ARG A 55 -2.93 1.94 11.65
C ARG A 55 -4.05 2.92 11.39
N ILE A 56 -4.24 3.21 10.12
CA ILE A 56 -5.44 3.82 9.57
C ILE A 56 -6.21 2.71 8.89
N SER A 57 -7.39 2.35 9.43
CA SER A 57 -8.24 1.32 8.82
C SER A 57 -9.05 1.91 7.69
N LEU A 58 -9.07 1.23 6.55
CA LEU A 58 -9.90 1.53 5.39
C LEU A 58 -10.82 0.33 5.12
N ASN A 59 -11.82 0.47 4.27
CA ASN A 59 -12.72 -0.63 3.96
C ASN A 59 -11.95 -1.82 3.34
N GLY A 60 -11.72 -2.86 4.13
CA GLY A 60 -11.00 -4.08 3.71
C GLY A 60 -9.48 -3.97 3.62
N SER A 61 -8.89 -2.81 3.99
CA SER A 61 -7.45 -2.56 3.92
C SER A 61 -7.01 -1.60 5.02
N TYR A 62 -5.71 -1.26 5.08
CA TYR A 62 -5.20 -0.29 6.05
C TYR A 62 -3.88 0.35 5.60
N ILE A 63 -3.50 1.46 6.22
CA ILE A 63 -2.16 2.04 6.14
C ILE A 63 -1.47 1.82 7.48
N SER A 64 -0.25 1.29 7.46
CA SER A 64 0.55 0.99 8.65
C SER A 64 1.74 1.93 8.76
N PHE A 65 1.95 2.49 9.96
CA PHE A 65 3.10 3.33 10.30
C PHE A 65 3.89 2.60 11.40
N LYS A 66 5.00 1.99 11.01
CA LYS A 66 5.83 1.15 11.90
C LYS A 66 7.01 1.95 12.41
N LYS A 67 7.19 1.97 13.74
CA LYS A 67 8.36 2.60 14.32
C LYS A 67 9.60 1.77 14.03
N ARG A 68 10.66 2.45 13.59
CA ARG A 68 11.96 1.83 13.37
C ARG A 68 12.54 1.32 14.70
N ASN A 69 12.85 0.04 14.77
CA ASN A 69 13.64 -0.51 15.87
C ASN A 69 15.12 -0.30 15.58
N ASN A 70 15.81 0.44 16.43
CA ASN A 70 17.17 1.01 16.27
C ASN A 70 18.33 0.04 16.01
N SER A 71 18.14 -1.23 15.66
CA SER A 71 19.25 -2.18 15.78
C SER A 71 19.89 -2.69 14.49
N LYS A 72 19.35 -2.46 13.28
CA LYS A 72 19.93 -3.15 12.09
C LYS A 72 19.94 -2.43 10.74
N ILE A 73 19.49 -1.18 10.62
CA ILE A 73 19.47 -0.49 9.32
C ILE A 73 20.31 0.79 9.41
N PRO A 74 21.14 1.11 8.41
CA PRO A 74 21.95 2.33 8.43
C PRO A 74 21.12 3.60 8.70
N GLU A 75 21.69 4.55 9.44
CA GLU A 75 21.06 5.81 9.88
C GLU A 75 20.58 6.74 8.74
N LEU A 76 20.82 6.37 7.50
CA LEU A 76 20.66 7.21 6.29
C LEU A 76 19.28 7.23 5.67
N VAL A 77 18.31 6.43 6.13
CA VAL A 77 16.95 6.47 5.58
C VAL A 77 16.03 7.12 6.60
N ASP A 78 15.69 8.37 6.36
CA ASP A 78 14.59 9.05 7.02
C ASP A 78 13.29 8.27 6.84
N SER A 79 12.17 8.75 7.35
CA SER A 79 10.87 8.08 7.16
C SER A 79 10.58 7.78 5.69
N ALA A 80 10.06 6.62 5.37
CA ALA A 80 9.82 6.18 3.99
C ALA A 80 8.60 5.27 3.86
N LEU A 81 7.95 5.34 2.70
CA LEU A 81 7.01 4.31 2.24
C LEU A 81 7.83 3.11 1.77
N THR A 82 7.87 2.04 2.57
CA THR A 82 8.84 0.96 2.41
C THR A 82 8.28 -0.32 1.83
N GLY A 83 6.95 -0.50 1.84
CA GLY A 83 6.37 -1.75 1.36
C GLY A 83 4.85 -1.74 1.30
N PHE A 84 4.31 -2.86 0.85
CA PHE A 84 2.87 -3.10 0.83
C PHE A 84 2.54 -4.58 0.99
N GLY A 85 1.31 -4.87 1.37
CA GLY A 85 0.81 -6.22 1.57
C GLY A 85 -0.22 -6.64 0.55
N LEU A 86 -0.12 -7.87 0.11
CA LEU A 86 -1.05 -8.58 -0.75
C LEU A 86 -1.80 -9.64 0.06
N GLY A 87 -3.12 -9.60 0.03
CA GLY A 87 -3.97 -10.58 0.70
C GLY A 87 -4.24 -11.78 -0.19
N THR A 88 -4.19 -12.98 0.38
CA THR A 88 -4.59 -14.23 -0.27
C THR A 88 -5.49 -15.05 0.63
N LYS A 89 -6.36 -15.88 0.07
CA LYS A 89 -7.24 -16.78 0.83
C LYS A 89 -6.59 -18.11 1.18
N ASP A 90 -5.50 -18.46 0.49
CA ASP A 90 -4.72 -19.68 0.70
C ASP A 90 -3.23 -19.34 0.58
N ILE A 91 -2.61 -19.08 1.71
CA ILE A 91 -1.24 -18.58 1.76
C ILE A 91 -0.21 -19.65 1.38
N GLU A 92 -0.48 -20.92 1.73
CA GLU A 92 0.37 -22.05 1.37
C GLU A 92 0.36 -22.31 -0.13
N SER A 93 -0.81 -22.29 -0.75
CA SER A 93 -0.97 -22.45 -2.20
C SER A 93 -0.31 -21.30 -2.96
N THR A 94 -0.49 -20.06 -2.48
CA THR A 94 0.16 -18.88 -3.08
C THR A 94 1.68 -18.97 -2.99
N GLN A 95 2.23 -19.35 -1.83
CA GLN A 95 3.67 -19.53 -1.66
C GLN A 95 4.21 -20.61 -2.61
N GLY A 96 3.52 -21.76 -2.71
CA GLY A 96 3.88 -22.85 -3.61
C GLY A 96 3.89 -22.43 -5.08
N ARG A 97 2.85 -21.69 -5.50
CA ARG A 97 2.75 -21.15 -6.87
C ARG A 97 3.91 -20.20 -7.18
N LEU A 98 4.21 -19.28 -6.28
CA LEU A 98 5.32 -18.33 -6.47
C LEU A 98 6.66 -19.04 -6.57
N THR A 99 6.90 -20.05 -5.72
CA THR A 99 8.11 -20.88 -5.79
C THR A 99 8.23 -21.59 -7.15
N LEU A 100 7.15 -22.15 -7.67
CA LEU A 100 7.13 -22.81 -8.99
C LEU A 100 7.43 -21.82 -10.13
N HIS A 101 7.11 -20.56 -9.98
CA HIS A 101 7.42 -19.50 -10.94
C HIS A 101 8.78 -18.83 -10.74
N GLY A 102 9.62 -19.38 -9.87
CA GLY A 102 11.00 -18.93 -9.68
C GLY A 102 11.17 -17.75 -8.73
N PHE A 103 10.13 -17.40 -7.95
CA PHE A 103 10.26 -16.47 -6.83
C PHE A 103 10.81 -17.18 -5.59
N HIS A 104 11.32 -16.41 -4.65
CA HIS A 104 11.94 -16.92 -3.43
C HIS A 104 11.17 -16.43 -2.19
N PRO A 105 9.93 -16.88 -1.98
CA PRO A 105 9.20 -16.51 -0.77
C PRO A 105 9.92 -17.04 0.48
N LEU A 106 9.97 -16.22 1.52
CA LEU A 106 10.46 -16.64 2.82
C LEU A 106 9.46 -17.60 3.49
N SER A 107 9.86 -18.20 4.61
CA SER A 107 8.99 -19.10 5.37
C SER A 107 7.73 -18.37 5.82
N ILE A 108 6.60 -19.09 5.82
CA ILE A 108 5.36 -18.59 6.42
C ILE A 108 5.59 -18.48 7.93
N GLU A 109 5.28 -17.32 8.50
CA GLU A 109 5.33 -17.03 9.92
C GLU A 109 3.94 -16.66 10.45
N GLU A 110 3.70 -16.93 11.73
CA GLU A 110 2.50 -16.43 12.43
C GLU A 110 2.81 -15.07 13.03
N ARG A 111 1.99 -14.08 12.69
CA ARG A 111 2.07 -12.73 13.23
C ARG A 111 0.85 -12.46 14.09
N LYS A 112 1.08 -11.93 15.28
CA LYS A 112 0.03 -11.55 16.22
C LYS A 112 -0.11 -10.04 16.27
N LEU A 113 -1.32 -9.57 16.14
CA LEU A 113 -1.71 -8.18 16.24
C LEU A 113 -2.41 -7.96 17.57
N LEU A 114 -1.83 -7.13 18.42
CA LEU A 114 -2.36 -6.84 19.75
C LEU A 114 -3.03 -5.46 19.75
N PHE A 115 -4.35 -5.45 19.72
CA PHE A 115 -5.16 -4.25 19.77
C PHE A 115 -5.48 -3.88 21.22
N PRO A 116 -5.26 -2.64 21.67
CA PRO A 116 -5.65 -2.21 23.00
C PRO A 116 -7.18 -2.20 23.11
N LEU A 117 -7.67 -2.76 24.21
CA LEU A 117 -9.07 -2.66 24.61
C LEU A 117 -9.19 -1.81 25.86
N ALA A 118 -10.42 -1.41 26.20
CA ALA A 118 -10.69 -0.75 27.47
C ALA A 118 -10.26 -1.66 28.66
N LYS A 119 -9.78 -1.05 29.76
CA LYS A 119 -9.39 -1.74 31.02
C LYS A 119 -8.13 -2.64 30.93
N LYS A 120 -7.13 -2.28 30.11
CA LYS A 120 -5.86 -3.04 29.96
C LYS A 120 -6.01 -4.43 29.29
N GLU A 121 -7.15 -4.76 28.78
CA GLU A 121 -7.35 -5.93 27.95
C GLU A 121 -6.77 -5.69 26.54
N ARG A 122 -6.36 -6.75 25.87
CA ARG A 122 -5.89 -6.72 24.49
C ARG A 122 -6.65 -7.74 23.67
N LYS A 123 -7.10 -7.33 22.49
CA LYS A 123 -7.61 -8.28 21.50
C LYS A 123 -6.42 -8.74 20.66
N GLU A 124 -6.19 -10.04 20.64
CA GLU A 124 -5.19 -10.68 19.78
C GLU A 124 -5.86 -11.15 18.49
N ILE A 125 -5.24 -10.85 17.37
CA ILE A 125 -5.60 -11.40 16.06
C ILE A 125 -4.33 -12.01 15.48
N ALA A 126 -4.34 -13.32 15.23
CA ALA A 126 -3.26 -14.02 14.56
C ALA A 126 -3.53 -14.04 13.05
N CYS A 127 -2.47 -13.85 12.25
CA CYS A 127 -2.50 -14.02 10.81
C CYS A 127 -1.20 -14.68 10.33
N LYS A 128 -1.29 -15.50 9.29
CA LYS A 128 -0.13 -16.04 8.61
C LYS A 128 0.38 -15.04 7.58
N VAL A 129 1.68 -14.89 7.49
CA VAL A 129 2.33 -14.00 6.53
C VAL A 129 3.59 -14.64 5.98
N PHE A 130 3.97 -14.28 4.76
CA PHE A 130 5.33 -14.46 4.26
C PHE A 130 5.75 -13.25 3.44
N LYS A 131 7.06 -13.03 3.34
CA LYS A 131 7.67 -11.98 2.54
C LYS A 131 8.37 -12.57 1.33
N LEU A 132 8.53 -11.78 0.29
CA LEU A 132 9.44 -12.07 -0.80
C LEU A 132 10.85 -11.61 -0.46
N LYS A 133 11.85 -12.27 -1.04
CA LYS A 133 13.23 -11.76 -0.98
C LYS A 133 13.35 -10.45 -1.75
N GLU A 134 14.24 -9.57 -1.30
CA GLU A 134 14.57 -8.32 -1.99
C GLU A 134 15.04 -8.54 -3.44
N SER A 135 15.63 -9.70 -3.73
CA SER A 135 16.01 -10.07 -5.10
C SER A 135 14.84 -10.30 -6.06
N ASP A 136 13.65 -10.49 -5.54
CA ASP A 136 12.46 -10.76 -6.34
C ASP A 136 11.64 -9.47 -6.59
N VAL A 137 11.73 -8.49 -5.68
CA VAL A 137 10.99 -7.22 -5.71
C VAL A 137 11.92 -6.08 -5.28
N PHE A 138 12.20 -5.19 -6.22
CA PHE A 138 13.20 -4.13 -6.04
C PHE A 138 12.59 -2.80 -5.61
N GLU A 139 11.26 -2.65 -5.75
CA GLU A 139 10.55 -1.41 -5.46
C GLU A 139 10.35 -1.17 -3.97
N GLY A 140 10.40 -2.24 -3.17
CA GLY A 140 10.19 -2.22 -1.72
C GLY A 140 9.81 -3.59 -1.19
N GLU A 141 9.48 -3.66 0.11
CA GLU A 141 9.07 -4.90 0.75
C GLU A 141 7.65 -5.30 0.28
N VAL A 142 7.51 -6.53 -0.21
CA VAL A 142 6.20 -7.12 -0.53
C VAL A 142 5.95 -8.31 0.38
N GLU A 143 4.84 -8.26 1.13
CA GLU A 143 4.40 -9.37 1.96
C GLU A 143 3.04 -9.90 1.51
N PHE A 144 2.84 -11.21 1.71
CA PHE A 144 1.55 -11.87 1.52
C PHE A 144 0.93 -12.19 2.87
N ILE A 145 -0.39 -11.97 2.99
CA ILE A 145 -1.14 -12.11 4.25
C ILE A 145 -2.32 -13.01 3.99
N ASP A 146 -2.50 -14.02 4.85
CA ASP A 146 -3.71 -14.85 4.86
C ASP A 146 -4.91 -14.01 5.34
N VAL A 147 -5.87 -13.81 4.45
CA VAL A 147 -7.12 -13.11 4.73
C VAL A 147 -8.33 -14.04 4.86
N SER A 148 -8.12 -15.35 4.82
CA SER A 148 -9.19 -16.36 4.91
C SER A 148 -10.03 -16.23 6.19
N ASN A 149 -9.37 -15.90 7.31
CA ASN A 149 -9.98 -15.71 8.62
C ASN A 149 -10.19 -14.24 8.98
N SER A 150 -9.90 -13.31 8.07
CA SER A 150 -10.24 -11.92 8.30
C SER A 150 -11.76 -11.85 8.39
N THR A 151 -12.30 -11.91 9.60
CA THR A 151 -13.66 -11.44 9.84
C THR A 151 -13.69 -10.06 9.21
N LYS A 152 -14.47 -9.91 8.14
CA LYS A 152 -14.76 -8.60 7.56
C LYS A 152 -15.18 -7.74 8.74
N SER A 153 -14.23 -7.01 9.30
CA SER A 153 -14.55 -5.98 10.27
C SER A 153 -15.40 -5.00 9.47
N SER A 154 -16.70 -5.23 9.54
CA SER A 154 -17.72 -4.40 8.88
C SER A 154 -17.87 -3.04 9.54
N THR A 155 -16.96 -2.69 10.43
CA THR A 155 -16.86 -1.33 10.94
C THR A 155 -16.39 -0.45 9.79
N LYS A 156 -17.37 0.21 9.16
CA LYS A 156 -17.11 1.32 8.24
C LYS A 156 -16.11 2.24 8.95
N SER A 157 -14.95 2.44 8.38
CA SER A 157 -14.01 3.40 8.94
C SER A 157 -14.63 4.79 8.84
N ALA A 158 -14.84 5.41 9.96
CA ALA A 158 -15.51 6.71 10.05
C ALA A 158 -14.49 7.83 10.23
N HIS A 159 -13.53 7.94 9.30
CA HIS A 159 -12.56 9.02 9.32
C HIS A 159 -13.24 10.38 9.14
N ASN A 160 -12.84 11.36 9.94
CA ASN A 160 -13.34 12.72 9.80
C ASN A 160 -13.00 13.34 8.44
N ASN A 161 -11.94 12.89 7.78
CA ASN A 161 -11.58 13.33 6.44
C ASN A 161 -12.30 12.58 5.30
N ALA A 162 -13.25 11.71 5.62
CA ALA A 162 -14.06 10.94 4.67
C ALA A 162 -13.29 9.96 3.78
N LEU A 163 -12.00 9.69 4.02
CA LEU A 163 -11.25 8.66 3.29
C LEU A 163 -11.76 7.28 3.68
N SER A 164 -11.95 6.40 2.70
CA SER A 164 -12.66 5.14 2.93
C SER A 164 -12.05 3.92 2.28
N TYR A 165 -11.31 4.05 1.17
CA TYR A 165 -10.89 2.89 0.40
C TYR A 165 -9.48 3.04 -0.17
N PHE A 166 -8.69 1.97 -0.08
CA PHE A 166 -7.35 1.87 -0.67
C PHE A 166 -7.47 1.38 -2.11
N HIS A 167 -7.24 2.28 -3.08
CA HIS A 167 -7.51 2.00 -4.48
C HIS A 167 -6.29 1.48 -5.24
N ALA A 168 -5.11 2.08 -5.05
CA ALA A 168 -3.94 1.65 -5.79
C ALA A 168 -2.64 1.85 -5.02
N ILE A 169 -1.64 1.02 -5.32
CA ILE A 169 -0.23 1.26 -5.04
C ILE A 169 0.45 1.73 -6.33
N ILE A 170 1.38 2.68 -6.23
CA ILE A 170 2.06 3.28 -7.38
C ILE A 170 3.55 2.98 -7.26
N LEU A 171 4.05 2.24 -8.22
CA LEU A 171 5.46 1.84 -8.33
C LEU A 171 6.14 2.66 -9.42
N HIS A 172 7.38 3.03 -9.21
CA HIS A 172 8.20 3.76 -10.16
C HIS A 172 9.44 2.96 -10.53
N THR A 173 9.70 2.83 -11.83
CA THR A 173 10.79 2.00 -12.33
C THR A 173 11.27 2.46 -13.71
N ASN A 174 12.55 2.18 -14.01
CA ASN A 174 13.09 2.33 -15.36
C ASN A 174 12.85 1.11 -16.26
N LYS A 175 12.20 0.04 -15.71
CA LYS A 175 11.88 -1.19 -16.43
C LYS A 175 10.39 -1.58 -16.29
N PRO A 176 9.48 -0.73 -16.77
CA PRO A 176 8.05 -0.90 -16.50
C PRO A 176 7.47 -2.22 -17.03
N GLU A 177 7.93 -2.70 -18.18
CA GLU A 177 7.45 -3.95 -18.78
C GLU A 177 7.90 -5.19 -17.99
N GLU A 178 9.15 -5.21 -17.52
CA GLU A 178 9.64 -6.29 -16.65
C GLU A 178 8.91 -6.26 -15.30
N THR A 179 8.72 -5.07 -14.75
CA THR A 179 8.04 -4.87 -13.47
C THR A 179 6.59 -5.30 -13.54
N ILE A 180 5.82 -4.86 -14.54
CA ILE A 180 4.42 -5.26 -14.66
C ILE A 180 4.26 -6.77 -14.90
N ALA A 181 5.14 -7.38 -15.70
CA ALA A 181 5.13 -8.84 -15.91
C ALA A 181 5.36 -9.58 -14.58
N ARG A 182 6.29 -9.12 -13.76
CA ARG A 182 6.56 -9.67 -12.42
C ARG A 182 5.31 -9.57 -11.52
N TYR A 183 4.66 -8.41 -11.48
CA TYR A 183 3.45 -8.24 -10.67
C TYR A 183 2.24 -9.02 -11.20
N CYS A 184 2.15 -9.27 -12.50
CA CYS A 184 1.17 -10.22 -13.03
C CYS A 184 1.37 -11.63 -12.45
N TRP A 185 2.61 -12.11 -12.36
CA TRP A 185 2.92 -13.39 -11.73
C TRP A 185 2.63 -13.39 -10.23
N LEU A 186 3.04 -12.33 -9.52
CA LEU A 186 2.79 -12.20 -8.08
C LEU A 186 1.31 -12.24 -7.75
N THR A 187 0.47 -11.59 -8.55
CA THR A 187 -0.96 -11.43 -8.29
C THR A 187 -1.84 -12.45 -9.03
N ASN A 188 -1.24 -13.38 -9.77
CA ASN A 188 -1.95 -14.34 -10.61
C ASN A 188 -2.90 -13.69 -11.64
N GLN A 189 -2.52 -12.53 -12.16
CA GLN A 189 -3.29 -11.78 -13.15
C GLN A 189 -2.63 -11.86 -14.53
N SER A 190 -3.42 -12.13 -15.58
CA SER A 190 -2.90 -12.35 -16.94
C SER A 190 -3.03 -11.14 -17.87
N SER A 191 -3.71 -10.09 -17.46
CA SER A 191 -4.15 -9.01 -18.35
C SER A 191 -3.69 -7.63 -17.85
N PRO A 192 -2.38 -7.33 -17.92
CA PRO A 192 -1.94 -5.97 -17.68
C PRO A 192 -2.46 -5.04 -18.78
N ARG A 193 -2.81 -3.82 -18.41
CA ARG A 193 -3.26 -2.80 -19.34
C ARG A 193 -2.22 -1.69 -19.39
N ARG A 194 -1.83 -1.28 -20.59
CA ARG A 194 -1.05 -0.06 -20.80
C ARG A 194 -1.94 1.15 -20.51
N ILE A 195 -1.41 2.13 -19.77
CA ILE A 195 -2.17 3.31 -19.37
C ILE A 195 -1.89 4.44 -20.36
N PHE A 196 -0.63 4.89 -20.38
CA PHE A 196 -0.09 5.89 -21.32
C PHE A 196 1.42 5.71 -21.39
N GLY A 197 2.05 6.26 -22.46
CA GLY A 197 3.51 6.14 -22.62
C GLY A 197 4.00 4.70 -22.44
N SER A 198 4.91 4.52 -21.50
CA SER A 198 5.47 3.21 -21.09
C SER A 198 4.92 2.71 -19.75
N SER A 199 3.88 3.35 -19.22
CA SER A 199 3.29 2.99 -17.91
C SER A 199 2.16 1.98 -18.03
N TRP A 200 2.02 1.14 -16.99
CA TRP A 200 1.13 -0.02 -16.99
C TRP A 200 0.30 -0.11 -15.70
N GLN A 201 -0.80 -0.87 -15.75
CA GLN A 201 -1.56 -1.27 -14.59
C GLN A 201 -1.92 -2.74 -14.63
N VAL A 202 -2.02 -3.36 -13.45
CA VAL A 202 -2.68 -4.65 -13.24
C VAL A 202 -3.84 -4.47 -12.27
N GLY A 203 -5.01 -4.98 -12.64
CA GLY A 203 -6.21 -4.92 -11.83
C GLY A 203 -6.25 -6.04 -10.79
N LEU A 204 -6.70 -5.73 -9.58
CA LEU A 204 -6.93 -6.64 -8.47
C LEU A 204 -8.38 -6.41 -7.98
N ASP A 205 -9.36 -6.87 -8.74
CA ASP A 205 -10.77 -6.54 -8.57
C ASP A 205 -10.99 -5.01 -8.65
N GLN A 206 -11.30 -4.35 -7.55
CA GLN A 206 -11.51 -2.90 -7.50
C GLN A 206 -10.24 -2.09 -7.22
N GLN A 207 -9.13 -2.78 -6.96
CA GLN A 207 -7.83 -2.18 -6.65
C GLN A 207 -6.86 -2.33 -7.82
N LYS A 208 -5.72 -1.65 -7.76
CA LYS A 208 -4.73 -1.67 -8.84
C LYS A 208 -3.30 -1.58 -8.33
N ILE A 209 -2.39 -2.18 -9.07
CA ILE A 209 -0.97 -1.85 -9.02
C ILE A 209 -0.66 -1.03 -10.27
N ILE A 210 -0.17 0.17 -10.09
CA ILE A 210 0.26 1.08 -11.16
C ILE A 210 1.77 1.00 -11.25
N VAL A 211 2.28 0.74 -12.44
CA VAL A 211 3.72 0.75 -12.73
C VAL A 211 4.02 1.93 -13.62
N CYS A 212 4.64 2.94 -13.04
CA CYS A 212 4.97 4.19 -13.68
C CYS A 212 6.38 4.13 -14.26
N SER A 213 6.54 4.53 -15.52
CA SER A 213 7.85 4.72 -16.12
C SER A 213 8.45 6.07 -15.71
N GLU A 214 9.77 6.21 -15.83
CA GLU A 214 10.49 7.46 -15.56
C GLU A 214 9.97 8.62 -16.43
N GLU A 215 9.60 8.36 -17.69
CA GLU A 215 9.09 9.34 -18.63
C GLU A 215 7.67 9.84 -18.28
N ASP A 216 6.90 9.01 -17.61
CA ASP A 216 5.47 9.27 -17.34
C ASP A 216 5.20 9.73 -15.89
N VAL A 217 6.24 9.75 -15.04
CA VAL A 217 6.07 10.03 -13.59
C VAL A 217 5.37 11.36 -13.33
N GLU A 218 5.73 12.40 -14.07
CA GLU A 218 5.13 13.75 -13.95
C GLU A 218 3.62 13.78 -14.26
N ARG A 219 3.11 12.82 -15.02
CA ARG A 219 1.67 12.70 -15.32
C ARG A 219 0.88 12.09 -14.16
N ILE A 220 1.52 11.26 -13.35
CA ILE A 220 0.89 10.56 -12.22
C ILE A 220 1.12 11.31 -10.92
N VAL A 221 2.37 11.72 -10.67
CA VAL A 221 2.79 12.43 -9.46
C VAL A 221 3.62 13.64 -9.88
N PRO A 222 2.98 14.76 -10.21
CA PRO A 222 3.70 15.97 -10.61
C PRO A 222 4.66 16.48 -9.54
N SER A 223 5.79 17.03 -9.99
CA SER A 223 6.82 17.65 -9.13
C SER A 223 7.41 16.69 -8.09
N VAL A 224 7.43 15.39 -8.39
CA VAL A 224 8.10 14.42 -7.53
C VAL A 224 9.61 14.46 -7.80
N ASN A 225 10.39 14.56 -6.73
CA ASN A 225 11.85 14.39 -6.83
C ASN A 225 12.16 12.92 -6.51
N VAL A 226 12.42 12.12 -7.53
CA VAL A 226 12.74 10.70 -7.36
C VAL A 226 14.24 10.52 -7.50
N SER A 227 14.92 10.28 -6.39
CA SER A 227 16.36 10.07 -6.37
C SER A 227 16.77 8.61 -6.57
N ASN A 228 15.88 7.65 -6.27
CA ASN A 228 16.19 6.23 -6.28
C ASN A 228 15.16 5.43 -7.09
N LEU A 229 15.63 4.64 -8.05
CA LEU A 229 14.86 3.71 -8.84
C LEU A 229 15.36 2.28 -8.64
N PRO A 230 14.49 1.29 -8.57
CA PRO A 230 13.02 1.39 -8.49
C PRO A 230 12.52 1.73 -7.08
N SER A 231 11.28 2.22 -6.95
CA SER A 231 10.71 2.63 -5.66
C SER A 231 9.17 2.55 -5.62
N ILE A 232 8.61 2.58 -4.41
CA ILE A 232 7.18 2.83 -4.21
C ILE A 232 6.99 4.35 -4.15
N LEU A 233 6.32 4.90 -5.15
CA LEU A 233 6.14 6.33 -5.30
C LEU A 233 5.06 6.89 -4.37
N GLY A 234 4.01 6.10 -4.13
CA GLY A 234 2.87 6.50 -3.34
C GLY A 234 1.71 5.53 -3.47
N TYR A 235 0.54 5.97 -3.04
CA TYR A 235 -0.69 5.20 -3.15
C TYR A 235 -1.91 6.09 -3.37
N ALA A 236 -3.01 5.49 -3.82
CA ALA A 236 -4.25 6.20 -4.10
C ALA A 236 -5.37 5.75 -3.16
N LEU A 237 -6.12 6.71 -2.64
CA LEU A 237 -7.28 6.48 -1.79
C LEU A 237 -8.54 7.10 -2.41
N LEU A 238 -9.67 6.45 -2.18
CA LEU A 238 -10.99 7.01 -2.48
C LEU A 238 -11.56 7.70 -1.26
N THR A 239 -12.28 8.79 -1.50
CA THR A 239 -13.01 9.54 -0.48
C THR A 239 -14.51 9.59 -0.78
N GLU A 240 -15.32 9.58 0.27
CA GLU A 240 -16.77 9.82 0.18
C GLU A 240 -17.10 11.33 0.00
N SER A 241 -16.12 12.24 0.24
CA SER A 241 -16.31 13.70 0.10
C SER A 241 -14.98 14.42 -0.13
N LEU A 242 -14.72 14.84 -1.39
CA LEU A 242 -13.51 15.59 -1.75
C LEU A 242 -13.38 16.90 -0.97
N SER A 243 -14.48 17.65 -0.78
CA SER A 243 -14.44 18.92 -0.04
C SER A 243 -14.00 18.69 1.40
N LYS A 244 -14.64 17.75 2.09
CA LYS A 244 -14.30 17.42 3.48
C LYS A 244 -12.85 16.94 3.63
N THR A 245 -12.37 16.13 2.67
CA THR A 245 -10.97 15.68 2.68
C THR A 245 -10.02 16.86 2.47
N LYS A 246 -10.28 17.73 1.50
CA LYS A 246 -9.47 18.92 1.26
C LYS A 246 -9.43 19.83 2.48
N ASP A 247 -10.54 20.08 3.12
CA ASP A 247 -10.62 20.90 4.33
C ASP A 247 -9.73 20.33 5.45
N CYS A 248 -9.81 19.01 5.71
CA CYS A 248 -8.98 18.37 6.74
C CYS A 248 -7.47 18.46 6.44
N PHE A 249 -7.07 18.31 5.19
CA PHE A 249 -5.64 18.40 4.83
C PHE A 249 -5.14 19.85 4.78
N SER A 250 -5.98 20.81 4.37
CA SER A 250 -5.61 22.22 4.34
C SER A 250 -5.33 22.78 5.74
N HIS A 251 -6.00 22.27 6.78
CA HIS A 251 -5.74 22.65 8.18
C HIS A 251 -4.33 22.26 8.68
N ASN A 252 -3.64 21.34 7.99
CA ASN A 252 -2.27 20.96 8.28
C ASN A 252 -1.23 21.61 7.35
N GLU A 253 -1.60 22.69 6.67
CA GLU A 253 -0.72 23.44 5.77
C GLU A 253 -0.14 22.59 4.62
N LEU A 254 -0.79 21.45 4.31
CA LEU A 254 -0.35 20.59 3.21
C LEU A 254 -0.66 21.22 1.86
N VAL A 255 0.30 21.10 0.96
CA VAL A 255 0.11 21.53 -0.42
C VAL A 255 -0.77 20.51 -1.14
N LEU A 256 -1.95 20.96 -1.56
CA LEU A 256 -2.89 20.17 -2.34
C LEU A 256 -2.76 20.56 -3.81
N GLN A 257 -2.25 19.66 -4.63
CA GLN A 257 -2.12 19.89 -6.07
C GLN A 257 -3.27 19.21 -6.81
N SER A 258 -4.10 19.98 -7.50
CA SER A 258 -5.17 19.44 -8.32
C SER A 258 -4.58 18.67 -9.51
N LEU A 259 -5.01 17.44 -9.73
CA LEU A 259 -4.63 16.63 -10.90
C LEU A 259 -5.69 16.75 -11.99
N ASN A 260 -6.96 16.78 -11.60
CA ASN A 260 -8.13 17.00 -12.46
C ASN A 260 -9.32 17.45 -11.58
N GLN A 261 -10.53 17.49 -12.14
CA GLN A 261 -11.72 17.93 -11.39
C GLN A 261 -12.08 16.99 -10.22
N GLY A 262 -11.77 15.71 -10.32
CA GLY A 262 -12.17 14.67 -9.36
C GLY A 262 -11.04 14.18 -8.45
N SER A 263 -9.78 14.61 -8.66
CA SER A 263 -8.65 14.14 -7.86
C SER A 263 -7.60 15.20 -7.56
N PHE A 264 -6.81 14.95 -6.52
CA PHE A 264 -5.69 15.79 -6.13
C PHE A 264 -4.57 14.97 -5.49
N LEU A 265 -3.37 15.51 -5.56
CA LEU A 265 -2.15 14.99 -4.96
C LEU A 265 -1.90 15.69 -3.63
N VAL A 266 -1.49 14.93 -2.64
CA VAL A 266 -0.94 15.40 -1.36
C VAL A 266 0.47 14.85 -1.22
N LYS A 267 1.46 15.72 -1.09
CA LYS A 267 2.79 15.32 -0.61
C LYS A 267 2.74 15.17 0.89
N LEU A 268 3.03 13.98 1.38
CA LEU A 268 3.14 13.75 2.81
C LEU A 268 4.41 14.45 3.36
N PRO A 269 4.39 14.89 4.63
CA PRO A 269 5.58 15.50 5.25
C PRO A 269 6.78 14.55 5.24
N GLU A 270 7.99 15.09 5.28
CA GLU A 270 9.25 14.31 5.25
C GLU A 270 9.33 13.26 6.36
N PHE A 271 8.78 13.54 7.53
CA PHE A 271 8.74 12.59 8.66
C PHE A 271 7.78 11.40 8.46
N ILE A 272 6.99 11.38 7.38
CA ILE A 272 6.19 10.23 6.90
C ILE A 272 6.70 9.76 5.54
N SER A 273 6.97 10.73 4.65
CA SER A 273 7.37 10.53 3.26
C SER A 273 6.32 9.83 2.38
N GLY A 274 6.41 10.06 1.08
CA GLY A 274 5.50 9.46 0.08
C GLY A 274 4.46 10.43 -0.46
N ASN A 275 3.71 9.95 -1.45
CA ASN A 275 2.68 10.69 -2.15
C ASN A 275 1.33 10.00 -2.01
N LEU A 276 0.30 10.79 -1.78
CA LEU A 276 -1.06 10.33 -1.66
C LEU A 276 -1.92 10.98 -2.74
N ILE A 277 -2.50 10.16 -3.63
CA ILE A 277 -3.47 10.63 -4.60
C ILE A 277 -4.88 10.32 -4.08
N ILE A 278 -5.75 11.33 -4.06
CA ILE A 278 -7.10 11.20 -3.54
C ILE A 278 -8.09 11.49 -4.67
N GLY A 279 -9.04 10.58 -4.86
CA GLY A 279 -10.11 10.70 -5.84
C GLY A 279 -11.48 10.43 -5.23
N SER A 280 -12.55 10.95 -5.83
CA SER A 280 -13.94 10.65 -5.43
C SER A 280 -14.45 9.36 -6.05
N SER A 281 -13.90 8.99 -7.19
CA SER A 281 -14.21 7.73 -7.89
C SER A 281 -12.97 7.15 -8.55
N ALA A 282 -13.03 5.88 -8.94
CA ALA A 282 -11.96 5.25 -9.68
C ALA A 282 -11.65 5.96 -11.02
N ALA A 283 -12.64 6.56 -11.65
CA ALA A 283 -12.48 7.27 -12.93
C ALA A 283 -11.66 8.56 -12.81
N ASP A 284 -11.56 9.14 -11.61
CA ASP A 284 -10.90 10.43 -11.38
C ASP A 284 -9.37 10.34 -11.34
N PHE A 285 -8.82 9.15 -11.25
CA PHE A 285 -7.37 8.98 -11.18
C PHE A 285 -6.69 9.18 -12.54
N PRO A 286 -5.46 9.71 -12.58
CA PRO A 286 -4.74 10.04 -13.81
C PRO A 286 -4.63 8.88 -14.81
N TRP A 287 -4.55 7.65 -14.34
CA TRP A 287 -4.42 6.45 -15.17
C TRP A 287 -5.73 5.93 -15.77
N ASN A 288 -6.88 6.54 -15.48
CA ASN A 288 -8.18 6.15 -16.01
C ASN A 288 -8.78 7.19 -16.98
N GLY A 289 -8.13 8.34 -17.17
CA GLY A 289 -8.54 9.35 -18.15
C GLY A 289 -8.39 8.83 -19.58
N ASP A 290 -9.31 9.21 -20.48
CA ASP A 290 -9.13 9.07 -21.91
C ASP A 290 -8.07 10.09 -22.36
N PHE A 291 -6.83 9.63 -22.47
CA PHE A 291 -5.76 10.41 -23.10
C PHE A 291 -5.93 10.28 -24.62
N ASN A 292 -6.74 11.18 -25.20
CA ASN A 292 -6.74 11.48 -26.62
C ASN A 292 -5.48 12.26 -27.00
#